data_9865f2eff4ec5c48a0212a16a065d19f
#
_entry.id   9865f2eff4ec5c48a0212a16a065d19f
#
_cell.length_a   1.000
_cell.length_b   1.000
_cell.length_c   1.000
_cell.angle_alpha   90.00
_cell.angle_beta   90.00
_cell.angle_gamma   90.00
#
_symmetry.space_group_name_H-M   'P 1'
#
loop_
_entity.id
_entity.type
_entity.pdbx_description
1 polymer ?
#
loop_
_entity_poly.entity_id
_entity_poly.type
_entity_poly.pdbx_seq_one_letter_code
_entity_poly.pdbx_strand_id
1 'polypeptide(L)'
;EAISFNKGVFNDKIIEAIPQYIQAKSEQVNQHGTCIIKMGRDRPRSLASGFGGLGHTQAGCLDLVAGFGGSNPSIEDQVDPNFIADAARIYISQKTAIDENFNLASGDIGKMTNRSAIGIKADGVRIIGREGIKLVTRTEPLNSRDGSASFSGIELIACNDETDIQPMVKGENLVKALTELEFKG
;
A
#
# COMPACT_ATOMS: atom_id res chain seq x y z
N GLU A 1 -20.50 6.21 -41.73
CA GLU A 1 -20.41 7.44 -40.91
C GLU A 1 -19.03 7.48 -40.31
N ALA A 2 -18.28 8.55 -40.62
CA ALA A 2 -16.97 8.75 -39.99
C ALA A 2 -17.17 9.03 -38.50
N ILE A 3 -16.63 8.18 -37.64
CA ILE A 3 -16.58 8.42 -36.22
C ILE A 3 -15.76 9.70 -36.03
N SER A 4 -16.41 10.76 -35.60
CA SER A 4 -15.74 12.02 -35.31
C SER A 4 -14.85 11.80 -34.07
N PHE A 5 -13.55 11.88 -34.25
CA PHE A 5 -12.57 11.84 -33.13
C PHE A 5 -12.78 12.95 -32.12
N ASN A 6 -13.68 13.87 -32.36
CA ASN A 6 -13.99 15.00 -31.46
C ASN A 6 -15.24 14.78 -30.61
N LYS A 7 -15.81 13.57 -30.61
CA LYS A 7 -16.97 13.20 -29.77
C LYS A 7 -16.70 11.88 -29.08
N GLY A 8 -17.26 11.72 -27.90
CA GLY A 8 -17.14 10.53 -27.09
C GLY A 8 -16.15 10.70 -25.92
N VAL A 9 -15.83 9.62 -25.27
CA VAL A 9 -15.13 9.56 -23.98
C VAL A 9 -13.86 10.41 -23.87
N PHE A 10 -13.19 10.69 -24.98
CA PHE A 10 -11.95 11.48 -24.98
C PHE A 10 -12.18 12.99 -24.98
N ASN A 11 -13.33 13.45 -25.46
CA ASN A 11 -13.62 14.87 -25.62
C ASN A 11 -14.86 15.34 -24.86
N ASP A 12 -15.70 14.42 -24.43
CA ASP A 12 -16.85 14.76 -23.60
C ASP A 12 -16.38 14.94 -22.16
N LYS A 13 -16.79 16.06 -21.56
CA LYS A 13 -16.48 16.32 -20.16
C LYS A 13 -17.29 15.37 -19.29
N ILE A 14 -16.61 14.42 -18.64
CA ILE A 14 -17.23 13.57 -17.64
C ILE A 14 -17.44 14.42 -16.38
N ILE A 15 -18.68 14.49 -15.93
CA ILE A 15 -19.02 15.18 -14.68
C ILE A 15 -18.90 14.14 -13.56
N GLU A 16 -17.79 14.19 -12.84
CA GLU A 16 -17.57 13.41 -11.62
C GLU A 16 -17.71 14.30 -10.39
N ALA A 17 -18.27 13.75 -9.33
CA ALA A 17 -18.21 14.39 -8.03
C ALA A 17 -16.76 14.38 -7.54
N ILE A 18 -16.20 15.56 -7.31
CA ILE A 18 -14.83 15.70 -6.82
C ILE A 18 -14.91 16.28 -5.42
N PRO A 19 -14.54 15.52 -4.38
CA PRO A 19 -14.53 16.01 -3.03
C PRO A 19 -13.46 17.09 -2.85
N GLN A 20 -13.62 17.92 -1.84
CA GLN A 20 -12.67 18.98 -1.54
C GLN A 20 -11.47 18.41 -0.78
N TYR A 21 -10.28 18.53 -1.36
CA TYR A 21 -9.06 18.13 -0.68
C TYR A 21 -8.56 19.20 0.28
N ILE A 22 -8.33 18.81 1.53
CA ILE A 22 -7.79 19.69 2.57
C ILE A 22 -6.27 19.64 2.55
N GLN A 23 -5.66 20.54 1.81
CA GLN A 23 -4.21 20.61 1.68
C GLN A 23 -3.55 21.30 2.88
N ALA A 24 -2.50 20.69 3.43
CA ALA A 24 -1.66 21.34 4.43
C ALA A 24 -0.61 22.26 3.77
N LYS A 25 -0.15 23.27 4.51
CA LYS A 25 0.86 24.24 4.01
C LYS A 25 2.20 23.58 3.64
N SER A 26 2.50 22.41 4.21
CA SER A 26 3.73 21.66 3.97
C SER A 26 3.62 20.65 2.83
N GLU A 27 2.55 20.69 2.07
CA GLU A 27 2.27 19.75 0.99
C GLU A 27 2.28 20.41 -0.36
N GLN A 28 2.77 19.67 -1.34
CA GLN A 28 2.56 19.94 -2.76
C GLN A 28 1.61 18.89 -3.33
N VAL A 29 0.56 19.35 -3.98
CA VAL A 29 -0.49 18.51 -4.52
C VAL A 29 -0.66 18.81 -6.00
N ASN A 30 -0.61 17.78 -6.82
CA ASN A 30 -1.03 17.82 -8.20
C ASN A 30 -2.28 16.95 -8.34
N GLN A 31 -3.40 17.57 -8.67
CA GLN A 31 -4.71 16.93 -8.69
C GLN A 31 -5.36 17.06 -10.06
N HIS A 32 -5.98 16.00 -10.51
CA HIS A 32 -6.90 16.00 -11.63
C HIS A 32 -8.08 15.07 -11.33
N GLY A 33 -9.28 15.65 -11.23
CA GLY A 33 -10.46 14.92 -10.77
C GLY A 33 -10.26 14.33 -9.38
N THR A 34 -10.54 13.05 -9.25
CA THR A 34 -10.34 12.26 -8.01
C THR A 34 -8.94 11.64 -7.90
N CYS A 35 -8.03 12.00 -8.81
CA CYS A 35 -6.64 11.54 -8.76
C CYS A 35 -5.73 12.60 -8.18
N ILE A 36 -4.85 12.22 -7.26
CA ILE A 36 -3.86 13.11 -6.65
C ILE A 36 -2.47 12.49 -6.60
N ILE A 37 -1.47 13.33 -6.81
CA ILE A 37 -0.09 13.08 -6.42
C ILE A 37 0.23 14.08 -5.31
N LYS A 38 0.47 13.59 -4.11
CA LYS A 38 0.82 14.41 -2.96
C LYS A 38 2.25 14.16 -2.52
N MET A 39 3.03 15.20 -2.38
CA MET A 39 4.35 15.18 -1.75
C MET A 39 4.28 16.06 -0.50
N GLY A 40 4.74 15.54 0.63
CA GLY A 40 4.66 16.28 1.87
C GLY A 40 5.24 15.52 3.06
N ARG A 41 4.57 15.67 4.18
CA ARG A 41 4.95 15.02 5.43
C ARG A 41 3.82 14.19 5.97
N ASP A 42 4.16 13.07 6.62
CA ASP A 42 3.18 12.31 7.39
C ASP A 42 2.56 13.20 8.45
N ARG A 43 1.26 13.35 8.37
CA ARG A 43 0.49 14.13 9.32
C ARG A 43 0.20 13.34 10.59
N PRO A 44 -0.04 14.01 11.71
CA PRO A 44 -0.57 13.37 12.90
C PRO A 44 -1.87 12.62 12.57
N ARG A 45 -2.03 11.43 13.12
CA ARG A 45 -3.30 10.73 13.03
C ARG A 45 -4.37 11.54 13.76
N SER A 46 -5.34 12.04 13.03
CA SER A 46 -6.52 12.69 13.58
C SER A 46 -7.77 12.06 12.99
N LEU A 47 -8.90 12.24 13.67
CA LEU A 47 -10.21 11.83 13.13
C LEU A 47 -10.58 12.62 11.88
N ALA A 48 -10.05 13.82 11.73
CA ALA A 48 -10.30 14.69 10.59
C ALA A 48 -9.35 14.41 9.42
N SER A 49 -8.06 14.07 9.69
CA SER A 49 -7.07 13.95 8.63
C SER A 49 -6.83 12.52 8.16
N GLY A 50 -7.17 11.52 8.96
CA GLY A 50 -6.93 10.11 8.60
C GLY A 50 -5.46 9.77 8.34
N PHE A 51 -4.56 10.66 8.71
CA PHE A 51 -3.17 10.68 8.34
C PHE A 51 -2.22 10.45 9.48
N GLY A 52 -1.09 9.97 9.12
CA GLY A 52 0.01 9.72 10.03
C GLY A 52 -0.18 8.45 10.82
N GLY A 53 0.83 7.62 10.82
CA GLY A 53 0.92 6.47 11.71
C GLY A 53 0.93 6.90 13.17
N LEU A 54 0.77 5.98 14.05
CA LEU A 54 1.01 6.20 15.47
C LEU A 54 2.44 6.73 15.65
N GLY A 55 2.57 7.93 16.18
CA GLY A 55 3.86 8.51 16.45
C GLY A 55 4.20 9.78 15.67
N HIS A 56 3.30 10.31 14.86
CA HIS A 56 3.45 11.64 14.27
C HIS A 56 4.86 11.89 13.72
N THR A 57 5.33 11.06 12.84
CA THR A 57 6.72 11.10 12.42
C THR A 57 7.08 12.40 11.70
N GLN A 58 6.10 13.08 11.11
CA GLN A 58 6.28 14.24 10.23
C GLN A 58 7.38 14.01 9.16
N ALA A 59 7.66 12.76 8.89
CA ALA A 59 8.65 12.34 7.92
C ALA A 59 8.15 12.62 6.49
N GLY A 60 9.07 12.73 5.55
CA GLY A 60 8.72 12.89 4.15
C GLY A 60 7.86 11.72 3.65
N CYS A 61 6.77 12.02 2.96
CA CYS A 61 5.91 11.02 2.35
C CYS A 61 5.44 11.43 0.95
N LEU A 62 5.14 10.42 0.16
CA LEU A 62 4.56 10.52 -1.17
C LEU A 62 3.32 9.63 -1.23
N ASP A 63 2.22 10.19 -1.70
CA ASP A 63 0.98 9.48 -1.98
C ASP A 63 0.61 9.61 -3.45
N LEU A 64 0.29 8.49 -4.06
CA LEU A 64 -0.37 8.39 -5.36
C LEU A 64 -1.76 7.80 -5.10
N VAL A 65 -2.79 8.59 -5.33
CA VAL A 65 -4.17 8.18 -5.02
C VAL A 65 -5.05 8.33 -6.23
N ALA A 66 -5.85 7.32 -6.52
CA ALA A 66 -6.96 7.38 -7.45
C ALA A 66 -8.25 7.04 -6.68
N GLY A 67 -9.22 7.96 -6.73
CA GLY A 67 -10.43 7.87 -5.90
C GLY A 67 -10.15 8.24 -4.44
N PHE A 68 -9.69 9.48 -4.19
CA PHE A 68 -9.56 9.95 -2.83
C PHE A 68 -10.93 10.17 -2.19
N GLY A 69 -11.09 9.65 -0.97
CA GLY A 69 -12.38 9.58 -0.30
C GLY A 69 -13.26 8.39 -0.73
N GLY A 70 -12.83 7.58 -1.69
CA GLY A 70 -13.54 6.39 -2.16
C GLY A 70 -13.74 6.34 -3.67
N SER A 71 -14.39 5.27 -4.13
CA SER A 71 -14.70 5.08 -5.56
C SER A 71 -15.90 5.92 -6.04
N ASN A 72 -16.71 6.41 -5.12
CA ASN A 72 -17.90 7.20 -5.42
C ASN A 72 -18.09 8.30 -4.35
N PRO A 73 -17.20 9.32 -4.34
CA PRO A 73 -17.25 10.39 -3.35
C PRO A 73 -18.42 11.36 -3.61
N SER A 74 -18.82 12.10 -2.57
CA SER A 74 -19.72 13.24 -2.71
C SER A 74 -18.95 14.54 -2.94
N ILE A 75 -19.54 15.47 -3.68
CA ILE A 75 -18.96 16.80 -3.91
C ILE A 75 -18.89 17.65 -2.61
N GLU A 76 -19.70 17.30 -1.63
CA GLU A 76 -19.74 17.98 -0.33
C GLU A 76 -18.70 17.41 0.65
N ASP A 77 -18.09 16.27 0.33
CA ASP A 77 -17.09 15.67 1.18
C ASP A 77 -15.82 16.53 1.23
N GLN A 78 -15.34 16.73 2.44
CA GLN A 78 -14.01 17.27 2.68
C GLN A 78 -13.08 16.14 3.06
N VAL A 79 -12.06 15.93 2.26
CA VAL A 79 -11.15 14.80 2.43
C VAL A 79 -9.70 15.24 2.47
N ASP A 80 -8.92 14.46 3.16
CA ASP A 80 -7.48 14.40 3.02
C ASP A 80 -7.09 12.93 2.78
N PRO A 81 -5.88 12.60 2.31
CA PRO A 81 -5.53 11.23 2.00
C PRO A 81 -5.80 10.32 3.20
N ASN A 82 -6.52 9.24 2.98
CA ASN A 82 -7.02 8.36 4.02
C ASN A 82 -6.67 6.90 3.72
N PHE A 83 -6.01 6.23 4.67
CA PHE A 83 -5.58 4.84 4.48
C PHE A 83 -6.74 3.86 4.31
N ILE A 84 -7.91 4.18 4.83
CA ILE A 84 -9.09 3.32 4.78
C ILE A 84 -9.99 3.69 3.60
N ALA A 85 -10.30 4.99 3.45
CA ALA A 85 -11.32 5.46 2.52
C ALA A 85 -10.84 5.54 1.06
N ASP A 86 -9.57 5.84 0.82
CA ASP A 86 -9.04 5.96 -0.55
C ASP A 86 -9.19 4.64 -1.32
N ALA A 87 -9.71 4.72 -2.55
CA ALA A 87 -10.02 3.54 -3.35
C ALA A 87 -8.76 2.78 -3.78
N ALA A 88 -7.82 3.48 -4.41
CA ALA A 88 -6.53 2.90 -4.75
C ALA A 88 -5.41 3.85 -4.35
N ARG A 89 -4.36 3.31 -3.70
CA ARG A 89 -3.30 4.12 -3.14
C ARG A 89 -1.95 3.41 -3.18
N ILE A 90 -0.91 4.17 -3.57
CA ILE A 90 0.48 3.83 -3.30
C ILE A 90 1.01 4.88 -2.32
N TYR A 91 1.42 4.41 -1.15
CA TYR A 91 1.96 5.24 -0.09
C TYR A 91 3.41 4.89 0.15
N ILE A 92 4.27 5.91 0.13
CA ILE A 92 5.71 5.79 0.37
C ILE A 92 6.06 6.74 1.50
N SER A 93 6.69 6.23 2.54
CA SER A 93 7.10 7.07 3.67
C SER A 93 8.52 6.76 4.12
N GLN A 94 9.23 7.81 4.49
CA GLN A 94 10.55 7.74 5.09
C GLN A 94 10.51 7.06 6.46
N LYS A 95 9.43 7.27 7.20
CA LYS A 95 9.29 6.72 8.56
C LYS A 95 7.83 6.65 8.97
N THR A 96 7.30 5.46 9.16
CA THR A 96 5.89 5.24 9.46
C THR A 96 5.67 3.93 10.21
N ALA A 97 4.45 3.71 10.69
CA ALA A 97 3.93 2.45 11.19
C ALA A 97 2.95 1.88 10.15
N ILE A 98 3.51 1.26 9.11
CA ILE A 98 2.74 0.84 7.91
C ILE A 98 1.62 -0.13 8.23
N ASP A 99 1.89 -1.11 9.09
CA ASP A 99 0.93 -2.17 9.42
C ASP A 99 -0.27 -1.62 10.20
N GLU A 100 -0.04 -0.61 11.04
CA GLU A 100 -1.12 0.06 11.77
C GLU A 100 -1.93 0.98 10.86
N ASN A 101 -1.27 1.68 9.92
CA ASN A 101 -1.93 2.57 8.99
C ASN A 101 -2.94 1.84 8.10
N PHE A 102 -2.57 0.64 7.64
CA PHE A 102 -3.42 -0.21 6.80
C PHE A 102 -4.19 -1.28 7.57
N ASN A 103 -4.09 -1.28 8.91
CA ASN A 103 -4.72 -2.26 9.80
C ASN A 103 -4.42 -3.71 9.40
N LEU A 104 -3.13 -4.02 9.24
CA LEU A 104 -2.68 -5.35 8.84
C LEU A 104 -2.50 -6.26 10.06
N ALA A 105 -2.73 -7.55 9.85
CA ALA A 105 -2.37 -8.59 10.80
C ALA A 105 -0.86 -8.56 11.09
N SER A 106 -0.45 -8.99 12.29
CA SER A 106 0.96 -9.00 12.67
C SER A 106 1.77 -10.06 11.95
N GLY A 107 1.16 -11.22 11.75
CA GLY A 107 1.87 -12.39 11.26
C GLY A 107 3.02 -12.83 12.18
N ASP A 108 3.84 -13.74 11.69
CA ASP A 108 5.05 -14.19 12.38
C ASP A 108 6.20 -13.16 12.28
N ILE A 109 6.20 -12.36 11.20
CA ILE A 109 7.20 -11.29 11.03
C ILE A 109 6.97 -10.15 12.03
N GLY A 110 5.73 -9.93 12.46
CA GLY A 110 5.37 -8.86 13.38
C GLY A 110 5.21 -7.50 12.72
N LYS A 111 4.75 -6.52 13.48
CA LYS A 111 4.47 -5.16 13.01
C LYS A 111 5.72 -4.30 12.96
N MET A 112 5.90 -3.60 11.84
CA MET A 112 6.96 -2.61 11.69
C MET A 112 6.49 -1.24 12.17
N THR A 113 7.28 -0.61 13.02
CA THR A 113 7.04 0.75 13.52
C THR A 113 8.22 1.65 13.26
N ASN A 114 7.96 2.91 12.96
CA ASN A 114 8.98 3.94 12.77
C ASN A 114 10.09 3.59 11.77
N ARG A 115 9.75 3.01 10.63
CA ARG A 115 10.68 2.64 9.55
C ARG A 115 10.17 3.15 8.22
N SER A 116 11.05 3.19 7.23
CA SER A 116 10.63 3.44 5.85
C SER A 116 9.72 2.31 5.37
N ALA A 117 8.69 2.66 4.63
CA ALA A 117 7.73 1.69 4.15
C ALA A 117 7.06 2.12 2.85
N ILE A 118 6.61 1.13 2.10
CA ILE A 118 5.79 1.30 0.91
C ILE A 118 4.54 0.42 1.08
N GLY A 119 3.36 1.03 0.98
CA GLY A 119 2.08 0.33 0.98
C GLY A 119 1.37 0.51 -0.36
N ILE A 120 0.85 -0.59 -0.91
CA ILE A 120 0.04 -0.60 -2.12
C ILE A 120 -1.31 -1.20 -1.78
N LYS A 121 -2.38 -0.43 -2.00
CA LYS A 121 -3.74 -0.83 -1.68
C LYS A 121 -4.68 -0.54 -2.85
N ALA A 122 -5.51 -1.49 -3.19
CA ALA A 122 -6.66 -1.37 -4.08
C ALA A 122 -7.55 -2.61 -3.89
N ASP A 123 -8.76 -2.62 -4.44
CA ASP A 123 -9.62 -3.82 -4.46
C ASP A 123 -8.94 -4.98 -5.19
N GLY A 124 -8.11 -4.70 -6.17
CA GLY A 124 -7.33 -5.71 -6.87
C GLY A 124 -5.92 -5.24 -7.19
N VAL A 125 -4.92 -5.94 -6.66
CA VAL A 125 -3.50 -5.69 -6.98
C VAL A 125 -2.99 -6.80 -7.88
N ARG A 126 -2.29 -6.43 -8.98
CA ARG A 126 -1.65 -7.35 -9.91
C ARG A 126 -0.19 -6.96 -10.08
N ILE A 127 0.72 -7.89 -9.87
CA ILE A 127 2.16 -7.71 -10.10
C ILE A 127 2.51 -8.60 -11.28
N ILE A 128 2.87 -8.01 -12.41
CA ILE A 128 3.09 -8.72 -13.67
C ILE A 128 4.48 -8.37 -14.19
N GLY A 129 5.34 -9.38 -14.27
CA GLY A 129 6.66 -9.28 -14.91
C GLY A 129 6.70 -10.14 -16.17
N ARG A 130 7.18 -9.60 -17.30
CA ARG A 130 7.28 -10.38 -18.55
C ARG A 130 8.36 -11.46 -18.49
N GLU A 131 9.43 -11.22 -17.75
CA GLU A 131 10.58 -12.14 -17.67
C GLU A 131 10.74 -12.75 -16.26
N GLY A 132 10.23 -12.12 -15.22
CA GLY A 132 10.31 -12.66 -13.88
C GLY A 132 9.96 -11.65 -12.80
N ILE A 133 9.69 -12.17 -11.61
CA ILE A 133 9.46 -11.39 -10.39
C ILE A 133 10.39 -11.93 -9.31
N LYS A 134 11.15 -11.05 -8.68
CA LYS A 134 11.98 -11.39 -7.52
C LYS A 134 11.48 -10.64 -6.29
N LEU A 135 11.21 -11.38 -5.22
CA LEU A 135 10.94 -10.84 -3.89
C LEU A 135 12.15 -11.19 -3.01
N VAL A 136 12.89 -10.19 -2.58
CA VAL A 136 14.15 -10.40 -1.85
C VAL A 136 14.11 -9.58 -0.56
N THR A 137 14.49 -10.23 0.52
CA THR A 137 14.59 -9.61 1.84
C THR A 137 16.02 -9.67 2.36
N ARG A 138 16.38 -8.77 3.25
CA ARG A 138 17.67 -8.74 3.96
C ARG A 138 18.89 -8.63 3.02
N THR A 139 18.82 -7.72 2.08
CA THR A 139 19.96 -7.39 1.22
C THR A 139 21.05 -6.61 1.97
N GLU A 140 20.67 -5.96 3.07
CA GLU A 140 21.52 -5.10 3.88
C GLU A 140 21.44 -5.48 5.37
N PRO A 141 22.54 -5.34 6.13
CA PRO A 141 22.57 -5.68 7.56
C PRO A 141 21.80 -4.67 8.41
N LEU A 142 21.69 -3.42 7.96
CA LEU A 142 21.04 -2.34 8.66
C LEU A 142 19.75 -1.91 7.91
N ASN A 143 18.77 -1.46 8.67
CA ASN A 143 17.57 -0.85 8.13
C ASN A 143 17.78 0.68 7.93
N SER A 144 16.75 1.37 7.43
CA SER A 144 16.79 2.82 7.16
C SER A 144 16.98 3.72 8.41
N ARG A 145 17.14 3.15 9.57
CA ARG A 145 17.41 3.84 10.85
C ARG A 145 18.74 3.40 11.48
N ASP A 146 19.63 2.82 10.70
CA ASP A 146 20.91 2.27 11.17
C ASP A 146 20.78 1.19 12.27
N GLY A 147 19.57 0.65 12.43
CA GLY A 147 19.31 -0.47 13.34
C GLY A 147 19.45 -1.80 12.61
N SER A 148 19.74 -2.87 13.33
CA SER A 148 19.77 -4.21 12.75
C SER A 148 18.46 -4.54 12.04
N ALA A 149 18.56 -5.12 10.86
CA ALA A 149 17.41 -5.66 10.14
C ALA A 149 16.94 -6.94 10.86
N SER A 150 16.10 -6.76 11.87
CA SER A 150 15.62 -7.85 12.75
C SER A 150 14.50 -8.67 12.12
N PHE A 151 13.77 -8.08 11.17
CA PHE A 151 12.72 -8.77 10.45
C PHE A 151 13.27 -9.35 9.17
N SER A 152 13.01 -10.61 8.93
CA SER A 152 13.43 -11.27 7.71
C SER A 152 12.44 -12.37 7.34
N GLY A 153 11.96 -12.31 6.11
CA GLY A 153 11.02 -13.30 5.62
C GLY A 153 10.09 -12.71 4.56
N ILE A 154 9.28 -13.57 4.01
CA ILE A 154 8.19 -13.24 3.10
C ILE A 154 6.97 -13.92 3.68
N GLU A 155 5.95 -13.13 4.01
CA GLU A 155 4.66 -13.64 4.46
C GLU A 155 3.59 -13.38 3.40
N LEU A 156 2.70 -14.36 3.24
CA LEU A 156 1.49 -14.25 2.44
C LEU A 156 0.31 -14.54 3.36
N ILE A 157 -0.43 -13.49 3.71
CA ILE A 157 -1.56 -13.57 4.64
C ILE A 157 -2.86 -13.37 3.85
N ALA A 158 -3.72 -14.37 3.86
CA ALA A 158 -5.03 -14.29 3.25
C ALA A 158 -6.05 -13.77 4.26
N CYS A 159 -7.04 -13.00 3.80
CA CYS A 159 -8.13 -12.46 4.63
C CYS A 159 -7.68 -11.59 5.81
N ASN A 160 -6.42 -11.15 5.85
CA ASN A 160 -5.84 -10.44 6.98
C ASN A 160 -5.97 -11.22 8.31
N ASP A 161 -5.90 -12.54 8.23
CA ASP A 161 -6.05 -13.48 9.34
C ASP A 161 -4.73 -14.19 9.61
N GLU A 162 -4.24 -14.07 10.83
CA GLU A 162 -2.96 -14.64 11.30
C GLU A 162 -3.13 -15.88 12.17
N THR A 163 -4.35 -16.40 12.33
CA THR A 163 -4.64 -17.47 13.31
C THR A 163 -4.09 -18.82 12.94
N ASP A 164 -3.82 -19.07 11.66
CA ASP A 164 -3.29 -20.36 11.17
C ASP A 164 -2.27 -20.15 10.03
N ILE A 165 -1.23 -19.41 10.30
CA ILE A 165 -0.13 -19.20 9.34
C ILE A 165 0.72 -20.48 9.28
N GLN A 166 0.94 -20.97 8.06
CA GLN A 166 1.73 -22.19 7.83
C GLN A 166 3.05 -21.86 7.10
N PRO A 167 4.17 -22.51 7.49
CA PRO A 167 5.42 -22.36 6.76
C PRO A 167 5.29 -22.84 5.31
N MET A 168 5.85 -22.10 4.37
CA MET A 168 5.95 -22.55 2.98
C MET A 168 6.93 -23.71 2.86
N VAL A 169 6.47 -24.80 2.25
CA VAL A 169 7.29 -26.00 2.05
C VAL A 169 8.37 -25.74 0.99
N LYS A 170 9.62 -26.08 1.31
CA LYS A 170 10.70 -26.16 0.32
C LYS A 170 10.49 -27.40 -0.55
N GLY A 171 10.15 -27.22 -1.82
CA GLY A 171 9.74 -28.30 -2.72
C GLY A 171 10.73 -29.46 -2.79
N GLU A 172 12.03 -29.20 -2.92
CA GLU A 172 13.06 -30.26 -2.95
C GLU A 172 13.13 -31.08 -1.64
N ASN A 173 12.98 -30.43 -0.49
CA ASN A 173 12.96 -31.10 0.79
C ASN A 173 11.73 -31.98 0.94
N LEU A 174 10.58 -31.55 0.43
CA LEU A 174 9.36 -32.37 0.43
C LEU A 174 9.53 -33.58 -0.47
N VAL A 175 10.03 -33.42 -1.68
CA VAL A 175 10.30 -34.53 -2.62
C VAL A 175 11.23 -35.54 -1.96
N LYS A 176 12.34 -35.09 -1.37
CA LYS A 176 13.26 -35.97 -0.66
C LYS A 176 12.60 -36.75 0.48
N ALA A 177 11.82 -36.07 1.31
CA ALA A 177 11.11 -36.71 2.41
C ALA A 177 10.10 -37.77 1.94
N LEU A 178 9.35 -37.48 0.87
CA LEU A 178 8.40 -38.45 0.28
C LEU A 178 9.11 -39.63 -0.32
N THR A 179 10.22 -39.45 -1.03
CA THR A 179 11.02 -40.54 -1.60
C THR A 179 11.59 -41.42 -0.49
N GLU A 180 12.07 -40.88 0.61
CA GLU A 180 12.56 -41.64 1.76
C GLU A 180 11.45 -42.44 2.45
N LEU A 181 10.21 -41.98 2.39
CA LEU A 181 9.06 -42.75 2.91
C LEU A 181 8.67 -43.92 2.03
N GLU A 182 8.71 -43.74 0.69
CA GLU A 182 8.44 -44.85 -0.26
C GLU A 182 9.44 -46.00 -0.17
N PHE A 183 10.71 -45.73 0.16
CA PHE A 183 11.74 -46.74 0.30
C PHE A 183 11.71 -47.52 1.65
N LYS A 184 10.92 -47.09 2.62
CA LYS A 184 10.79 -47.71 3.93
C LYS A 184 9.53 -48.56 4.11
N GLY A 185 8.67 -48.62 3.12
CA GLY A 185 7.48 -49.50 3.06
C GLY A 185 7.78 -50.73 2.22
#